data_1aa9a63e844e5f4910206989d8c64e30
#
_entry.id   1aa9a63e844e5f4910206989d8c64e30
#
_cell.length_a   1.000
_cell.length_b   1.000
_cell.length_c   1.000
_cell.angle_alpha   90.00
_cell.angle_beta   90.00
_cell.angle_gamma   90.00
#
_symmetry.space_group_name_H-M   'P 1'
#
loop_
_entity.id
_entity.type
_entity.pdbx_description
1 polymer ?
#
loop_
_entity_poly.entity_id
_entity_poly.type
_entity_poly.pdbx_seq_one_letter_code
_entity_poly.pdbx_strand_id
1 'polypeptide(L)'
;TVIEEIARRRTGKPRADVTDVTIVGAGPAGLSAALAAIQHQLSYIVIDEKEGAGTILHYPRQKLIMTRPVEIPLFGWLREEEYSKEALMKTWESIVEQFGVNIRTGERVETVRFSEGLFEVGTTKQSHYSRFVVLAMGRRGTPRKLEVPGEELTKVMYQLVDARSYQGKHVMVVGGGDSAVEAAVGLARQPGNVVAVSYRKSAFFRVKKKNELAISKAIAAR
;
A
#
# COMPACT_ATOMS: atom_id res chain seq x y z
N THR A 1 -0.51 18.32 11.51
CA THR A 1 -0.79 16.89 11.20
C THR A 1 -1.77 16.28 12.19
N VAL A 2 -2.32 15.09 11.90
CA VAL A 2 -3.19 14.33 12.84
C VAL A 2 -2.44 14.04 14.14
N ILE A 3 -1.17 13.67 14.05
CA ILE A 3 -0.36 13.35 15.24
C ILE A 3 -0.07 14.59 16.09
N GLU A 4 0.14 15.75 15.51
CA GLU A 4 0.25 17.02 16.28
C GLU A 4 -1.01 17.32 17.07
N GLU A 5 -2.16 17.08 16.49
CA GLU A 5 -3.44 17.26 17.19
C GLU A 5 -3.61 16.26 18.33
N ILE A 6 -3.20 15.01 18.14
CA ILE A 6 -3.15 14.00 19.21
C ILE A 6 -2.21 14.45 20.32
N ALA A 7 -1.02 14.97 19.99
CA ALA A 7 -0.06 15.45 20.98
C ALA A 7 -0.62 16.62 21.81
N ARG A 8 -1.38 17.54 21.18
CA ARG A 8 -2.07 18.64 21.90
C ARG A 8 -3.18 18.16 22.81
N ARG A 9 -3.92 17.11 22.40
CA ARG A 9 -5.05 16.54 23.16
C ARG A 9 -4.63 15.53 24.20
N ARG A 10 -3.35 15.17 24.23
CA ARG A 10 -2.83 14.21 25.19
C ARG A 10 -3.05 14.71 26.61
N THR A 11 -3.86 14.00 27.38
CA THR A 11 -4.12 14.27 28.79
C THR A 11 -3.84 13.05 29.65
N GLY A 12 -3.49 13.26 30.90
CA GLY A 12 -3.27 12.21 31.88
C GLY A 12 -1.85 11.63 31.87
N LYS A 13 -1.54 10.85 32.92
CA LYS A 13 -0.24 10.19 33.10
C LYS A 13 -0.10 8.98 32.18
N PRO A 14 1.14 8.65 31.73
CA PRO A 14 1.40 7.40 31.05
C PRO A 14 0.94 6.20 31.88
N ARG A 15 0.35 5.20 31.21
CA ARG A 15 0.02 3.90 31.80
C ARG A 15 0.80 2.84 31.04
N ALA A 16 1.35 1.87 31.75
CA ALA A 16 2.19 0.84 31.15
C ALA A 16 1.46 -0.04 30.12
N ASP A 17 0.16 -0.20 30.30
CA ASP A 17 -0.74 -1.02 29.50
C ASP A 17 -1.50 -0.25 28.39
N VAL A 18 -1.31 1.09 28.31
CA VAL A 18 -2.03 1.96 27.37
C VAL A 18 -1.07 2.85 26.60
N THR A 19 -1.07 2.77 25.27
CA THR A 19 -0.31 3.69 24.42
C THR A 19 -1.09 5.00 24.18
N ASP A 20 -0.40 6.06 23.85
CA ASP A 20 -1.05 7.30 23.40
C ASP A 20 -1.77 7.07 22.08
N VAL A 21 -1.16 6.32 21.14
CA VAL A 21 -1.76 6.05 19.84
C VAL A 21 -1.44 4.65 19.31
N THR A 22 -2.48 3.99 18.82
CA THR A 22 -2.34 2.79 17.97
C THR A 22 -2.51 3.19 16.51
N ILE A 23 -1.53 2.84 15.68
CA ILE A 23 -1.52 3.12 14.24
C ILE A 23 -1.78 1.81 13.50
N VAL A 24 -2.87 1.75 12.74
CA VAL A 24 -3.27 0.56 11.99
C VAL A 24 -2.81 0.66 10.54
N GLY A 25 -1.83 -0.14 10.18
CA GLY A 25 -1.18 -0.19 8.87
C GLY A 25 0.21 0.43 8.87
N ALA A 26 1.21 -0.32 8.40
CA ALA A 26 2.63 0.07 8.28
C ALA A 26 3.00 0.53 6.86
N GLY A 27 2.04 1.01 6.09
CA GLY A 27 2.31 1.66 4.81
C GLY A 27 2.90 3.07 4.97
N PRO A 28 3.12 3.81 3.86
CA PRO A 28 3.72 5.15 3.91
C PRO A 28 3.03 6.12 4.88
N ALA A 29 1.70 6.08 4.95
CA ALA A 29 0.94 6.93 5.87
C ALA A 29 1.14 6.54 7.35
N GLY A 30 1.13 5.23 7.65
CA GLY A 30 1.35 4.73 9.00
C GLY A 30 2.78 4.97 9.47
N LEU A 31 3.77 4.77 8.59
CA LEU A 31 5.16 5.06 8.88
C LEU A 31 5.38 6.56 9.17
N SER A 32 4.80 7.44 8.34
CA SER A 32 4.85 8.88 8.59
C SER A 32 4.18 9.26 9.92
N ALA A 33 3.06 8.62 10.28
CA ALA A 33 2.41 8.82 11.56
C ALA A 33 3.28 8.34 12.74
N ALA A 34 3.97 7.19 12.59
CA ALA A 34 4.88 6.67 13.60
C ALA A 34 6.08 7.61 13.85
N LEU A 35 6.69 8.11 12.78
CA LEU A 35 7.79 9.07 12.88
C LEU A 35 7.34 10.38 13.55
N ALA A 36 6.16 10.87 13.21
CA ALA A 36 5.58 12.02 13.89
C ALA A 36 5.30 11.72 15.38
N ALA A 37 4.85 10.50 15.72
CA ALA A 37 4.67 10.11 17.11
C ALA A 37 6.00 10.09 17.88
N ILE A 38 7.08 9.59 17.29
CA ILE A 38 8.43 9.68 17.85
C ILE A 38 8.83 11.14 18.06
N GLN A 39 8.66 11.99 17.05
CA GLN A 39 9.00 13.42 17.11
C GLN A 39 8.27 14.15 18.26
N HIS A 40 7.01 13.77 18.51
CA HIS A 40 6.20 14.36 19.58
C HIS A 40 6.25 13.56 20.90
N GLN A 41 7.17 12.61 21.04
CA GLN A 41 7.36 11.80 22.25
C GLN A 41 6.07 11.11 22.74
N LEU A 42 5.25 10.65 21.79
CA LEU A 42 4.06 9.85 22.10
C LEU A 42 4.44 8.38 22.22
N SER A 43 3.85 7.69 23.19
CA SER A 43 3.88 6.23 23.21
C SER A 43 2.99 5.69 22.09
N TYR A 44 3.52 4.80 21.27
CA TYR A 44 2.79 4.30 20.10
C TYR A 44 3.11 2.85 19.78
N ILE A 45 2.24 2.25 18.99
CA ILE A 45 2.44 0.96 18.34
C ILE A 45 1.89 1.05 16.92
N VAL A 46 2.60 0.47 15.95
CA VAL A 46 2.09 0.24 14.59
C VAL A 46 1.74 -1.23 14.45
N ILE A 47 0.56 -1.54 13.94
CA ILE A 47 0.07 -2.91 13.72
C ILE A 47 -0.18 -3.10 12.24
N ASP A 48 0.39 -4.16 11.64
CA ASP A 48 0.16 -4.54 10.24
C ASP A 48 -0.03 -6.05 10.10
N GLU A 49 -0.97 -6.44 9.24
CA GLU A 49 -1.20 -7.85 8.91
C GLU A 49 0.00 -8.49 8.22
N LYS A 50 0.81 -7.70 7.53
CA LYS A 50 1.93 -8.13 6.69
C LYS A 50 3.25 -7.55 7.17
N GLU A 51 4.34 -7.92 6.53
CA GLU A 51 5.70 -7.51 6.89
C GLU A 51 6.03 -6.03 6.54
N GLY A 52 5.07 -5.13 6.64
CA GLY A 52 5.30 -3.69 6.43
C GLY A 52 5.30 -3.24 4.97
N ALA A 53 5.73 -1.99 4.72
CA ALA A 53 5.73 -1.32 3.41
C ALA A 53 4.37 -1.29 2.66
N GLY A 54 3.32 -1.85 3.22
CA GLY A 54 1.95 -1.76 2.71
C GLY A 54 1.78 -2.20 1.25
N THR A 55 1.06 -1.42 0.47
CA THR A 55 0.75 -1.72 -0.94
C THR A 55 1.99 -1.77 -1.83
N ILE A 56 3.08 -1.08 -1.48
CA ILE A 56 4.32 -1.03 -2.28
C ILE A 56 4.94 -2.42 -2.41
N LEU A 57 4.88 -3.23 -1.36
CA LEU A 57 5.38 -4.61 -1.36
C LEU A 57 4.76 -5.45 -2.49
N HIS A 58 3.51 -5.17 -2.82
CA HIS A 58 2.71 -5.92 -3.78
C HIS A 58 2.74 -5.36 -5.20
N TYR A 59 3.48 -4.30 -5.45
CA TYR A 59 3.65 -3.81 -6.81
C TYR A 59 4.53 -4.77 -7.63
N PRO A 60 4.31 -4.89 -8.94
CA PRO A 60 5.22 -5.60 -9.83
C PRO A 60 6.67 -5.12 -9.66
N ARG A 61 7.62 -6.01 -9.92
CA ARG A 61 9.03 -5.62 -9.96
C ARG A 61 9.25 -4.49 -10.98
N GLN A 62 10.19 -3.60 -10.68
CA GLN A 62 10.55 -2.44 -11.52
C GLN A 62 9.40 -1.48 -11.81
N LYS A 63 8.29 -1.58 -11.06
CA LYS A 63 7.24 -0.58 -11.17
C LYS A 63 7.77 0.78 -10.75
N LEU A 64 7.58 1.78 -11.60
CA LEU A 64 7.81 3.18 -11.26
C LEU A 64 6.64 3.70 -10.41
N ILE A 65 6.98 4.28 -9.29
CA ILE A 65 6.04 4.89 -8.36
C ILE A 65 6.23 6.39 -8.48
N MET A 66 5.19 7.05 -9.00
CA MET A 66 5.18 8.50 -9.08
C MET A 66 4.85 9.08 -7.71
N THR A 67 5.72 9.93 -7.22
CA THR A 67 5.54 10.66 -5.99
C THR A 67 5.46 12.16 -6.29
N ARG A 68 5.09 12.94 -5.29
CA ARG A 68 5.36 14.37 -5.27
C ARG A 68 6.39 14.60 -4.18
N PRO A 69 7.22 15.64 -4.27
CA PRO A 69 8.09 15.99 -3.16
C PRO A 69 7.29 16.03 -1.87
N VAL A 70 7.71 15.25 -0.88
CA VAL A 70 7.03 15.14 0.41
C VAL A 70 8.05 15.12 1.53
N GLU A 71 7.77 15.88 2.58
CA GLU A 71 8.56 15.85 3.80
C GLU A 71 8.05 14.73 4.72
N ILE A 72 8.98 13.86 5.13
CA ILE A 72 8.73 12.79 6.07
C ILE A 72 9.29 13.20 7.43
N PRO A 73 8.50 13.16 8.51
CA PRO A 73 8.95 13.53 9.84
C PRO A 73 10.27 12.84 10.21
N LEU A 74 11.19 13.56 10.82
CA LEU A 74 12.53 13.10 11.24
C LEU A 74 13.49 12.71 10.10
N PHE A 75 12.98 12.23 8.96
CA PHE A 75 13.81 11.75 7.85
C PHE A 75 14.15 12.87 6.85
N GLY A 76 13.22 13.81 6.63
CA GLY A 76 13.36 14.88 5.65
C GLY A 76 12.66 14.62 4.33
N TRP A 77 13.16 15.21 3.25
CA TRP A 77 12.46 15.26 1.96
C TRP A 77 12.72 14.05 1.06
N LEU A 78 11.66 13.43 0.58
CA LEU A 78 11.67 12.63 -0.64
C LEU A 78 11.45 13.58 -1.81
N ARG A 79 12.49 13.82 -2.60
CA ARG A 79 12.50 14.90 -3.62
C ARG A 79 12.21 14.40 -5.04
N GLU A 80 12.48 13.13 -5.31
CA GLU A 80 12.32 12.57 -6.64
C GLU A 80 10.83 12.44 -6.99
N GLU A 81 10.51 12.71 -8.24
CA GLU A 81 9.15 12.55 -8.76
C GLU A 81 8.83 11.08 -9.12
N GLU A 82 9.86 10.27 -9.36
CA GLU A 82 9.72 8.85 -9.68
C GLU A 82 10.74 8.04 -8.87
N TYR A 83 10.24 6.98 -8.22
CA TYR A 83 11.06 5.97 -7.57
C TYR A 83 10.76 4.60 -8.18
N SER A 84 11.78 3.75 -8.33
CA SER A 84 11.50 2.33 -8.51
C SER A 84 10.91 1.75 -7.22
N LYS A 85 10.12 0.68 -7.34
CA LYS A 85 9.61 -0.05 -6.17
C LYS A 85 10.73 -0.38 -5.19
N GLU A 86 11.82 -0.91 -5.72
CA GLU A 86 12.97 -1.39 -4.94
C GLU A 86 13.67 -0.24 -4.20
N ALA A 87 13.87 0.89 -4.86
CA ALA A 87 14.47 2.07 -4.24
C ALA A 87 13.60 2.60 -3.10
N LEU A 88 12.30 2.69 -3.31
CA LEU A 88 11.37 3.18 -2.28
C LEU A 88 11.26 2.21 -1.10
N MET A 89 11.26 0.90 -1.35
CA MET A 89 11.29 -0.11 -0.27
C MET A 89 12.55 0.00 0.57
N LYS A 90 13.72 0.10 -0.08
CA LYS A 90 14.99 0.29 0.63
C LYS A 90 14.99 1.56 1.50
N THR A 91 14.38 2.64 0.99
CA THR A 91 14.21 3.87 1.78
C THR A 91 13.33 3.61 3.01
N TRP A 92 12.21 2.89 2.88
CA TRP A 92 11.34 2.56 4.01
C TRP A 92 12.02 1.67 5.04
N GLU A 93 12.74 0.64 4.61
CA GLU A 93 13.54 -0.23 5.48
C GLU A 93 14.59 0.56 6.27
N SER A 94 15.33 1.43 5.57
CA SER A 94 16.31 2.33 6.20
C SER A 94 15.67 3.25 7.24
N ILE A 95 14.49 3.82 6.98
CA ILE A 95 13.76 4.67 7.93
C ILE A 95 13.35 3.86 9.17
N VAL A 96 12.77 2.68 8.97
CA VAL A 96 12.34 1.81 10.08
C VAL A 96 13.51 1.46 10.99
N GLU A 97 14.66 1.10 10.41
CA GLU A 97 15.87 0.75 11.12
C GLU A 97 16.48 1.98 11.84
N GLN A 98 16.66 3.08 11.12
CA GLN A 98 17.28 4.30 11.64
C GLN A 98 16.55 4.89 12.85
N PHE A 99 15.22 4.87 12.83
CA PHE A 99 14.41 5.47 13.89
C PHE A 99 13.81 4.45 14.86
N GLY A 100 14.13 3.16 14.72
CA GLY A 100 13.66 2.10 15.60
C GLY A 100 12.12 2.04 15.67
N VAL A 101 11.43 2.13 14.51
CA VAL A 101 9.97 2.21 14.49
C VAL A 101 9.36 0.91 15.02
N ASN A 102 8.53 1.01 16.07
CA ASN A 102 7.86 -0.12 16.70
C ASN A 102 6.69 -0.62 15.84
N ILE A 103 6.94 -1.64 15.03
CA ILE A 103 5.94 -2.27 14.16
C ILE A 103 5.70 -3.72 14.60
N ARG A 104 4.43 -4.05 14.83
CA ARG A 104 3.95 -5.43 15.01
C ARG A 104 3.42 -5.96 13.70
N THR A 105 4.16 -6.88 13.11
CA THR A 105 3.81 -7.53 11.84
C THR A 105 3.11 -8.87 12.04
N GLY A 106 2.41 -9.35 11.00
CA GLY A 106 1.65 -10.59 11.06
C GLY A 106 0.50 -10.54 12.06
N GLU A 107 -0.05 -9.37 12.32
CA GLU A 107 -1.11 -9.12 13.29
C GLU A 107 -2.20 -8.27 12.64
N ARG A 108 -3.35 -8.90 12.34
CA ARG A 108 -4.47 -8.22 11.68
C ARG A 108 -5.41 -7.62 12.72
N VAL A 109 -5.71 -6.33 12.57
CA VAL A 109 -6.74 -5.67 13.34
C VAL A 109 -8.13 -6.11 12.85
N GLU A 110 -8.96 -6.59 13.77
CA GLU A 110 -10.30 -7.09 13.48
C GLU A 110 -11.39 -6.17 14.04
N THR A 111 -11.15 -5.56 15.19
CA THR A 111 -12.12 -4.70 15.85
C THR A 111 -11.46 -3.46 16.44
N VAL A 112 -12.18 -2.35 16.43
CA VAL A 112 -11.84 -1.14 17.18
C VAL A 112 -13.07 -0.71 17.94
N ARG A 113 -12.99 -0.69 19.28
CA ARG A 113 -14.08 -0.32 20.17
C ARG A 113 -13.63 0.84 21.04
N PHE A 114 -14.55 1.74 21.36
CA PHE A 114 -14.30 2.81 22.31
C PHE A 114 -15.13 2.57 23.56
N SER A 115 -14.48 2.47 24.70
CA SER A 115 -15.12 2.27 26.00
C SER A 115 -14.29 2.91 27.09
N GLU A 116 -14.95 3.52 28.07
CA GLU A 116 -14.32 4.12 29.27
C GLU A 116 -13.18 5.11 28.95
N GLY A 117 -13.30 5.85 27.83
CA GLY A 117 -12.32 6.85 27.43
C GLY A 117 -11.09 6.29 26.72
N LEU A 118 -11.04 5.00 26.42
CA LEU A 118 -9.97 4.33 25.70
C LEU A 118 -10.48 3.56 24.48
N PHE A 119 -9.60 3.39 23.50
CA PHE A 119 -9.81 2.47 22.40
C PHE A 119 -9.22 1.11 22.75
N GLU A 120 -10.03 0.07 22.59
CA GLU A 120 -9.60 -1.31 22.51
C GLU A 120 -9.45 -1.69 21.03
N VAL A 121 -8.26 -2.07 20.62
CA VAL A 121 -7.93 -2.53 19.27
C VAL A 121 -7.71 -4.03 19.33
N GLY A 122 -8.74 -4.79 18.98
CA GLY A 122 -8.69 -6.25 18.92
C GLY A 122 -8.05 -6.75 17.66
N THR A 123 -7.09 -7.64 17.78
CA THR A 123 -6.33 -8.22 16.67
C THR A 123 -6.43 -9.74 16.66
N THR A 124 -5.87 -10.37 15.63
CA THR A 124 -5.77 -11.83 15.54
C THR A 124 -4.91 -12.47 16.65
N LYS A 125 -4.14 -11.68 17.41
CA LYS A 125 -3.24 -12.19 18.45
C LYS A 125 -3.64 -11.76 19.85
N GLN A 126 -4.04 -10.48 20.03
CA GLN A 126 -4.35 -9.90 21.34
C GLN A 126 -5.13 -8.60 21.19
N SER A 127 -5.54 -8.02 22.32
CA SER A 127 -6.07 -6.64 22.37
C SER A 127 -4.99 -5.66 22.79
N HIS A 128 -5.01 -4.47 22.18
CA HIS A 128 -4.16 -3.32 22.52
C HIS A 128 -5.04 -2.17 22.97
N TYR A 129 -4.60 -1.43 23.95
CA TYR A 129 -5.33 -0.28 24.48
C TYR A 129 -4.59 1.02 24.17
N SER A 130 -5.34 2.02 23.69
CA SER A 130 -4.77 3.32 23.37
C SER A 130 -5.78 4.45 23.56
N ARG A 131 -5.28 5.67 23.71
CA ARG A 131 -6.10 6.88 23.81
C ARG A 131 -6.65 7.33 22.47
N PHE A 132 -5.87 7.08 21.42
CA PHE A 132 -6.22 7.42 20.03
C PHE A 132 -5.90 6.27 19.10
N VAL A 133 -6.61 6.20 17.99
CA VAL A 133 -6.34 5.26 16.90
C VAL A 133 -6.21 6.02 15.59
N VAL A 134 -5.17 5.73 14.85
CA VAL A 134 -4.95 6.24 13.49
C VAL A 134 -5.13 5.11 12.50
N LEU A 135 -6.13 5.21 11.63
CA LEU A 135 -6.38 4.22 10.58
C LEU A 135 -5.58 4.59 9.32
N ALA A 136 -4.49 3.88 9.07
CA ALA A 136 -3.59 4.05 7.93
C ALA A 136 -3.61 2.83 6.99
N MET A 137 -4.77 2.14 6.89
CA MET A 137 -4.97 0.87 6.17
C MET A 137 -4.83 0.96 4.65
N GLY A 138 -4.66 2.14 4.10
CA GLY A 138 -4.57 2.38 2.66
C GLY A 138 -5.91 2.15 1.94
N ARG A 139 -5.82 1.88 0.64
CA ARG A 139 -6.98 1.69 -0.23
C ARG A 139 -7.10 0.28 -0.79
N ARG A 140 -6.20 -0.61 -0.42
CA ARG A 140 -6.18 -1.98 -0.91
C ARG A 140 -7.14 -2.81 -0.09
N GLY A 141 -8.18 -3.29 -0.72
CA GLY A 141 -9.14 -4.22 -0.14
C GLY A 141 -9.11 -5.58 -0.86
N THR A 142 -10.11 -6.40 -0.62
CA THR A 142 -10.37 -7.63 -1.38
C THR A 142 -10.57 -7.27 -2.85
N PRO A 143 -9.92 -7.96 -3.78
CA PRO A 143 -10.13 -7.76 -5.21
C PRO A 143 -11.62 -7.88 -5.55
N ARG A 144 -12.10 -6.97 -6.40
CA ARG A 144 -13.46 -7.05 -6.89
C ARG A 144 -13.58 -8.25 -7.83
N LYS A 145 -14.41 -9.19 -7.48
CA LYS A 145 -14.72 -10.33 -8.31
C LYS A 145 -15.61 -9.93 -9.50
N LEU A 146 -15.48 -10.66 -10.58
CA LEU A 146 -16.33 -10.51 -11.77
C LEU A 146 -17.59 -11.35 -11.66
N GLU A 147 -17.57 -12.37 -10.79
CA GLU A 147 -18.67 -13.34 -10.59
C GLU A 147 -19.01 -14.09 -11.88
N VAL A 148 -17.98 -14.47 -12.62
CA VAL A 148 -18.11 -15.24 -13.87
C VAL A 148 -17.62 -16.66 -13.67
N PRO A 149 -18.16 -17.65 -14.41
CA PRO A 149 -17.69 -19.03 -14.35
C PRO A 149 -16.19 -19.14 -14.67
N GLY A 150 -15.45 -19.87 -13.84
CA GLY A 150 -14.02 -20.08 -14.00
C GLY A 150 -13.14 -19.00 -13.35
N GLU A 151 -13.71 -18.03 -12.66
CA GLU A 151 -12.95 -16.99 -11.94
C GLU A 151 -12.11 -17.58 -10.79
N GLU A 152 -12.53 -18.73 -10.25
CA GLU A 152 -11.85 -19.47 -9.18
C GLU A 152 -10.67 -20.33 -9.66
N LEU A 153 -10.47 -20.45 -10.97
CA LEU A 153 -9.39 -21.26 -11.54
C LEU A 153 -8.01 -20.67 -11.20
N THR A 154 -7.03 -21.53 -10.97
CA THR A 154 -5.66 -21.15 -10.61
C THR A 154 -4.95 -20.26 -11.62
N LYS A 155 -5.41 -20.25 -12.88
CA LYS A 155 -4.92 -19.37 -13.95
C LYS A 155 -5.46 -17.94 -13.86
N VAL A 156 -6.45 -17.67 -12.99
CA VAL A 156 -7.01 -16.33 -12.77
C VAL A 156 -6.26 -15.68 -11.61
N MET A 157 -5.62 -14.56 -11.89
CA MET A 157 -4.79 -13.86 -10.91
C MET A 157 -5.22 -12.40 -10.78
N TYR A 158 -5.36 -11.94 -9.56
CA TYR A 158 -5.69 -10.56 -9.24
C TYR A 158 -4.46 -9.65 -9.09
N GLN A 159 -3.28 -10.22 -9.23
CA GLN A 159 -2.03 -9.51 -9.07
C GLN A 159 -0.99 -10.02 -10.07
N LEU A 160 -0.37 -9.09 -10.79
CA LEU A 160 0.82 -9.37 -11.59
C LEU A 160 2.06 -9.07 -10.74
N VAL A 161 2.85 -10.10 -10.42
CA VAL A 161 4.08 -9.95 -9.62
C VAL A 161 5.26 -9.57 -10.53
N ASP A 162 5.45 -10.31 -11.61
CA ASP A 162 6.52 -10.06 -12.59
C ASP A 162 6.05 -10.47 -13.99
N ALA A 163 5.99 -9.51 -14.90
CA ALA A 163 5.59 -9.77 -16.28
C ALA A 163 6.57 -10.69 -17.01
N ARG A 164 7.84 -10.70 -16.63
CA ARG A 164 8.90 -11.54 -17.25
C ARG A 164 8.70 -13.04 -17.02
N SER A 165 7.89 -13.41 -16.02
CA SER A 165 7.51 -14.80 -15.75
C SER A 165 6.53 -15.36 -16.78
N TYR A 166 6.02 -14.52 -17.68
CA TYR A 166 5.03 -14.89 -18.68
C TYR A 166 5.65 -14.74 -20.07
N GLN A 167 6.00 -15.86 -20.69
CA GLN A 167 6.51 -15.91 -22.06
C GLN A 167 5.76 -16.95 -22.87
N GLY A 168 5.47 -16.67 -24.13
CA GLY A 168 4.72 -17.56 -25.01
C GLY A 168 3.29 -17.83 -24.53
N LYS A 169 2.64 -16.87 -23.89
CA LYS A 169 1.32 -17.03 -23.28
C LYS A 169 0.24 -16.19 -23.97
N HIS A 170 -0.97 -16.73 -23.98
CA HIS A 170 -2.17 -15.97 -24.28
C HIS A 170 -2.74 -15.43 -22.97
N VAL A 171 -2.71 -14.13 -22.77
CA VAL A 171 -3.10 -13.48 -21.51
C VAL A 171 -4.21 -12.48 -21.76
N MET A 172 -5.29 -12.59 -20.99
CA MET A 172 -6.33 -11.59 -20.95
C MET A 172 -6.17 -10.75 -19.68
N VAL A 173 -6.10 -9.44 -19.86
CA VAL A 173 -6.10 -8.47 -18.75
C VAL A 173 -7.48 -7.83 -18.67
N VAL A 174 -8.15 -8.00 -17.53
CA VAL A 174 -9.48 -7.43 -17.31
C VAL A 174 -9.37 -6.15 -16.52
N GLY A 175 -9.80 -5.05 -17.10
CA GLY A 175 -9.79 -3.73 -16.48
C GLY A 175 -9.38 -2.62 -17.44
N GLY A 176 -9.59 -1.37 -17.04
CA GLY A 176 -9.29 -0.19 -17.86
C GLY A 176 -8.72 0.97 -17.05
N GLY A 177 -8.08 0.69 -15.93
CA GLY A 177 -7.30 1.66 -15.15
C GLY A 177 -5.81 1.55 -15.42
N ASP A 178 -5.01 2.45 -14.82
CA ASP A 178 -3.55 2.49 -14.98
C ASP A 178 -2.89 1.13 -14.73
N SER A 179 -3.30 0.42 -13.68
CA SER A 179 -2.71 -0.89 -13.34
C SER A 179 -2.97 -1.96 -14.40
N ALA A 180 -4.16 -1.96 -15.01
CA ALA A 180 -4.49 -2.90 -16.08
C ALA A 180 -3.68 -2.59 -17.35
N VAL A 181 -3.60 -1.31 -17.71
CA VAL A 181 -2.81 -0.86 -18.88
C VAL A 181 -1.32 -1.15 -18.69
N GLU A 182 -0.75 -0.84 -17.52
CA GLU A 182 0.65 -1.14 -17.19
C GLU A 182 0.94 -2.64 -17.25
N ALA A 183 0.02 -3.47 -16.71
CA ALA A 183 0.13 -4.92 -16.76
C ALA A 183 0.08 -5.43 -18.22
N ALA A 184 -0.88 -4.97 -19.01
CA ALA A 184 -1.03 -5.36 -20.41
C ALA A 184 0.20 -5.00 -21.25
N VAL A 185 0.70 -3.77 -21.12
CA VAL A 185 1.91 -3.31 -21.81
C VAL A 185 3.14 -4.09 -21.35
N GLY A 186 3.28 -4.33 -20.03
CA GLY A 186 4.38 -5.11 -19.47
C GLY A 186 4.41 -6.55 -20.00
N LEU A 187 3.24 -7.20 -20.06
CA LEU A 187 3.07 -8.55 -20.60
C LEU A 187 3.32 -8.61 -22.12
N ALA A 188 2.81 -7.61 -22.87
CA ALA A 188 2.98 -7.57 -24.33
C ALA A 188 4.43 -7.37 -24.78
N ARG A 189 5.29 -6.85 -23.90
CA ARG A 189 6.74 -6.73 -24.16
C ARG A 189 7.50 -8.05 -23.98
N GLN A 190 6.87 -9.07 -23.41
CA GLN A 190 7.54 -10.35 -23.21
C GLN A 190 7.45 -11.21 -24.49
N PRO A 191 8.51 -11.96 -24.80
CA PRO A 191 8.59 -12.73 -26.05
C PRO A 191 7.44 -13.73 -26.19
N GLY A 192 6.81 -13.76 -27.36
CA GLY A 192 5.79 -14.74 -27.73
C GLY A 192 4.45 -14.57 -27.01
N ASN A 193 4.24 -13.52 -26.24
CA ASN A 193 2.95 -13.28 -25.60
C ASN A 193 1.94 -12.65 -26.58
N VAL A 194 0.70 -13.14 -26.49
CA VAL A 194 -0.48 -12.52 -27.08
C VAL A 194 -1.33 -11.97 -25.96
N VAL A 195 -1.49 -10.65 -25.89
CA VAL A 195 -2.20 -10.00 -24.80
C VAL A 195 -3.47 -9.32 -25.30
N ALA A 196 -4.59 -9.66 -24.69
CA ALA A 196 -5.88 -9.01 -24.89
C ALA A 196 -6.26 -8.18 -23.66
N VAL A 197 -6.90 -7.04 -23.87
CA VAL A 197 -7.45 -6.22 -22.77
C VAL A 197 -8.97 -6.23 -22.89
N SER A 198 -9.65 -6.67 -21.83
CA SER A 198 -11.09 -6.61 -21.71
C SER A 198 -11.50 -5.43 -20.81
N TYR A 199 -12.24 -4.49 -21.35
CA TYR A 199 -12.74 -3.36 -20.61
C TYR A 199 -14.19 -3.06 -20.96
N ARG A 200 -15.01 -2.76 -19.92
CA ARG A 200 -16.46 -2.55 -20.07
C ARG A 200 -16.87 -1.26 -20.78
N LYS A 201 -15.91 -0.35 -21.07
CA LYS A 201 -16.16 0.93 -21.73
C LYS A 201 -15.45 0.98 -23.08
N SER A 202 -15.90 1.84 -23.97
CA SER A 202 -15.37 2.01 -25.34
C SER A 202 -13.99 2.69 -25.37
N ALA A 203 -13.59 3.39 -24.29
CA ALA A 203 -12.30 4.09 -24.22
C ALA A 203 -11.74 4.13 -22.80
N PHE A 204 -10.44 4.42 -22.65
CA PHE A 204 -9.73 4.51 -21.38
C PHE A 204 -9.90 5.90 -20.76
N PHE A 205 -10.98 6.14 -20.01
CA PHE A 205 -11.31 7.46 -19.44
C PHE A 205 -10.53 7.85 -18.17
N ARG A 206 -9.82 6.93 -17.52
CA ARG A 206 -9.18 7.14 -16.21
C ARG A 206 -7.70 6.80 -16.20
N VAL A 207 -7.12 6.64 -17.37
CA VAL A 207 -5.71 6.27 -17.53
C VAL A 207 -4.90 7.55 -17.64
N LYS A 208 -3.74 7.58 -17.01
CA LYS A 208 -2.79 8.68 -17.16
C LYS A 208 -2.30 8.76 -18.62
N LYS A 209 -2.08 9.97 -19.10
CA LYS A 209 -1.65 10.21 -20.50
C LYS A 209 -0.42 9.37 -20.91
N LYS A 210 0.53 9.17 -20.01
CA LYS A 210 1.71 8.30 -20.23
C LYS A 210 1.30 6.85 -20.55
N ASN A 211 0.34 6.31 -19.82
CA ASN A 211 -0.15 4.94 -20.00
C ASN A 211 -1.05 4.79 -21.23
N GLU A 212 -1.84 5.82 -21.53
CA GLU A 212 -2.63 5.89 -22.76
C GLU A 212 -1.74 5.84 -24.00
N LEU A 213 -0.68 6.63 -24.02
CA LEU A 213 0.32 6.61 -25.09
C LEU A 213 1.05 5.27 -25.19
N ALA A 214 1.35 4.63 -24.07
CA ALA A 214 2.04 3.35 -24.04
C ALA A 214 1.19 2.22 -24.62
N ILE A 215 -0.10 2.15 -24.26
CA ILE A 215 -0.99 1.12 -24.81
C ILE A 215 -1.31 1.38 -26.28
N SER A 216 -1.51 2.63 -26.70
CA SER A 216 -1.71 2.98 -28.12
C SER A 216 -0.53 2.58 -28.99
N LYS A 217 0.71 2.82 -28.52
CA LYS A 217 1.92 2.37 -29.20
C LYS A 217 2.00 0.84 -29.27
N ALA A 218 1.65 0.14 -28.20
CA ALA A 218 1.66 -1.32 -28.16
C ALA A 218 0.64 -1.96 -29.11
N ILE A 219 -0.52 -1.32 -29.30
CA ILE A 219 -1.55 -1.75 -30.25
C ILE A 219 -1.08 -1.51 -31.70
N ALA A 220 -0.47 -0.35 -31.99
CA ALA A 220 -0.01 0.01 -33.31
C ALA A 220 1.22 -0.79 -33.80
N ALA A 221 1.96 -1.40 -32.89
CA ALA A 221 3.15 -2.21 -33.19
C ALA A 221 2.84 -3.69 -33.52
N ARG A 222 1.54 -4.06 -33.57
CA ARG A 222 1.05 -5.37 -34.04
C ARG A 222 0.76 -5.32 -35.52
#